data_5f4ea7019e7c7a3dabd2cdae63fea99b
#
_entry.id   5f4ea7019e7c7a3dabd2cdae63fea99b
#
_cell.length_a   1.000
_cell.length_b   1.000
_cell.length_c   1.000
_cell.angle_alpha   90.00
_cell.angle_beta   90.00
_cell.angle_gamma   90.00
#
_symmetry.space_group_name_H-M   'P 1'
#
loop_
_entity.id
_entity.type
_entity.pdbx_description
1 polymer ?
#
loop_
_entity_poly.entity_id
_entity_poly.type
_entity_poly.pdbx_seq_one_letter_code
_entity_poly.pdbx_strand_id
1 'polypeptide(L)'
;NYAGGNPGLMQSLFSNPGMPGFPIGQLRLSDPTPPLAMFPEKFSPPFRQAEYTFARGFSSMLPQLRTPYIQTWTFGLQREIVRHTVVEVRYVGNKGTHIWHGFNLNEVNVFENGFLAEFLNAQRNLAINQAAGVNSFQYRGLPGQVPLPIFDAAFGARGSQPALPAASGFSNGTFLNYLRQGQVGAFANALAGSSIYLCRMVGNQLPACARLGFDSPGPFPINFFQANPFAAGAAINLMTDYSYSSYHGLQVQVRRTYSQGLSFTANYTFSKSLSDLFADSPTMTRNYTTLRNRRLDKGPSPFDLRHVFQAYWSWELPFGTGRRWATGSSVVDKIIGGWTLSGIVRWQSGRVFRLSSDRFTVNQNDSGVILNGLTTKDLQKMLTVRPGPNATVFFVDPKLIGPDGRANPEILAPPTTPGVFGQFIYLYGPSLFLPDLALSKEIPLTERVKFDLWVTALNAFNHPSFEVGGVAGSVSIMSTTFGQTTATATGPREIQIRLKLSF
;
A
#
# COMPACT_ATOMS: atom_id res chain seq x y z
N ASN A 1 6.53 9.83 -13.97
CA ASN A 1 7.52 10.90 -13.94
C ASN A 1 8.94 10.39 -13.61
N TYR A 2 9.45 9.47 -14.43
CA TYR A 2 10.78 8.90 -14.25
C TYR A 2 11.92 9.87 -14.65
N ALA A 3 11.58 10.94 -15.36
CA ALA A 3 12.55 11.91 -15.85
C ALA A 3 12.86 13.06 -14.89
N GLY A 4 11.97 13.39 -13.98
CA GLY A 4 12.05 14.61 -13.17
C GLY A 4 13.14 14.65 -12.11
N GLY A 5 13.85 13.56 -11.85
CA GLY A 5 14.95 13.49 -10.88
C GLY A 5 16.32 13.21 -11.50
N ASN A 6 16.38 12.94 -12.79
CA ASN A 6 17.64 12.55 -13.41
C ASN A 6 18.54 13.77 -13.65
N PRO A 7 19.86 13.66 -13.39
CA PRO A 7 20.81 14.71 -13.74
C PRO A 7 20.75 15.02 -15.24
N GLY A 8 20.68 16.31 -15.58
CA GLY A 8 20.60 16.75 -16.97
C GLY A 8 19.21 16.78 -17.58
N LEU A 9 18.18 16.27 -16.92
CA LEU A 9 16.79 16.43 -17.30
C LEU A 9 16.14 17.50 -16.41
N MET A 10 15.97 18.70 -16.96
CA MET A 10 15.25 19.75 -16.25
C MET A 10 13.75 19.51 -16.33
N GLN A 11 13.07 19.45 -15.18
CA GLN A 11 11.62 19.65 -15.16
C GLN A 11 11.31 21.03 -15.72
N SER A 12 10.47 21.13 -16.73
CA SER A 12 9.91 22.40 -17.14
C SER A 12 9.06 22.93 -15.99
N LEU A 13 9.54 24.00 -15.38
CA LEU A 13 8.92 24.64 -14.21
C LEU A 13 7.79 25.56 -14.63
N PHE A 14 6.74 25.00 -15.25
CA PHE A 14 5.54 25.76 -15.63
C PHE A 14 4.54 25.96 -14.50
N SER A 15 4.82 25.52 -13.28
CA SER A 15 3.77 25.38 -12.28
C SER A 15 3.77 26.40 -11.16
N ASN A 16 4.70 27.37 -11.12
CA ASN A 16 4.71 28.35 -10.02
C ASN A 16 4.65 29.80 -10.51
N PRO A 17 3.45 30.44 -10.46
CA PRO A 17 3.37 31.89 -10.52
C PRO A 17 4.23 32.51 -9.41
N GLY A 18 5.16 33.40 -9.78
CA GLY A 18 6.06 34.06 -8.83
C GLY A 18 7.53 33.67 -8.93
N MET A 19 7.89 32.74 -9.84
CA MET A 19 9.30 32.52 -10.19
C MET A 19 9.85 33.64 -11.09
N PRO A 20 11.19 33.87 -11.11
CA PRO A 20 11.80 34.81 -12.04
C PRO A 20 11.35 34.52 -13.47
N GLY A 21 10.67 35.46 -14.10
CA GLY A 21 10.05 35.33 -15.43
C GLY A 21 8.53 35.06 -15.41
N PHE A 22 7.92 34.78 -14.25
CA PHE A 22 6.48 34.64 -14.06
C PHE A 22 5.99 35.39 -12.81
N PRO A 23 5.96 36.71 -12.81
CA PRO A 23 5.50 37.49 -11.65
C PRO A 23 4.02 37.21 -11.37
N ILE A 24 3.69 37.05 -10.09
CA ILE A 24 2.31 36.83 -9.61
C ILE A 24 1.43 38.00 -10.06
N GLY A 25 0.28 37.68 -10.67
CA GLY A 25 -0.72 38.70 -11.06
C GLY A 25 -0.49 39.33 -12.43
N GLN A 26 0.53 38.96 -13.19
CA GLN A 26 0.80 39.53 -14.52
C GLN A 26 0.31 38.63 -15.68
N LEU A 27 -0.02 37.35 -15.44
CA LEU A 27 -0.59 36.46 -16.45
C LEU A 27 -2.10 36.36 -16.27
N ARG A 28 -2.85 36.66 -17.34
CA ARG A 28 -4.29 36.40 -17.44
C ARG A 28 -4.53 35.11 -18.22
N LEU A 29 -5.66 34.47 -17.98
CA LEU A 29 -6.09 33.29 -18.76
C LEU A 29 -6.24 33.55 -20.27
N SER A 30 -6.38 34.86 -20.65
CA SER A 30 -6.44 35.33 -22.03
C SER A 30 -5.07 35.55 -22.67
N ASP A 31 -3.99 35.52 -21.90
CA ASP A 31 -2.67 35.82 -22.40
C ASP A 31 -2.14 34.61 -23.20
N PRO A 32 -1.40 34.82 -24.29
CA PRO A 32 -0.79 33.74 -25.03
C PRO A 32 0.14 32.98 -24.09
N THR A 33 0.09 31.65 -24.18
CA THR A 33 0.97 30.75 -23.40
C THR A 33 2.42 31.22 -23.59
N PRO A 34 3.15 31.57 -22.53
CA PRO A 34 4.54 32.01 -22.69
C PRO A 34 5.32 30.89 -23.38
N PRO A 35 6.24 31.23 -24.28
CA PRO A 35 7.03 30.24 -24.97
C PRO A 35 7.76 29.38 -23.93
N LEU A 36 7.63 28.09 -24.07
CA LEU A 36 8.40 27.12 -23.31
C LEU A 36 9.88 27.49 -23.46
N ALA A 37 10.50 27.95 -22.38
CA ALA A 37 11.95 28.10 -22.32
C ALA A 37 12.53 26.68 -22.44
N MET A 38 12.73 26.21 -23.64
CA MET A 38 13.50 25.02 -23.93
C MET A 38 14.94 25.36 -23.66
N PHE A 39 15.39 25.07 -22.44
CA PHE A 39 16.83 25.02 -22.21
C PHE A 39 17.36 23.92 -23.09
N PRO A 40 18.35 24.21 -23.98
CA PRO A 40 18.98 23.17 -24.74
C PRO A 40 19.61 22.19 -23.75
N GLU A 41 18.99 21.02 -23.58
CA GLU A 41 19.55 19.95 -22.78
C GLU A 41 20.81 19.47 -23.50
N LYS A 42 21.95 19.93 -23.07
CA LYS A 42 23.19 19.27 -23.44
C LYS A 42 23.27 17.98 -22.67
N PHE A 43 22.66 16.95 -23.21
CA PHE A 43 22.93 15.58 -22.80
C PHE A 43 24.39 15.26 -23.17
N SER A 44 25.24 15.30 -22.19
CA SER A 44 26.68 14.99 -22.34
C SER A 44 26.98 13.77 -21.46
N PRO A 45 26.86 12.56 -22.01
CA PRO A 45 27.40 11.38 -21.34
C PRO A 45 28.95 11.35 -21.46
N PRO A 46 29.67 10.79 -20.48
CA PRO A 46 29.13 10.26 -19.22
C PRO A 46 28.78 11.38 -18.23
N PHE A 47 27.71 11.16 -17.44
CA PHE A 47 27.39 12.06 -16.35
C PHE A 47 28.61 12.26 -15.45
N ARG A 48 28.97 13.51 -15.17
CA ARG A 48 30.09 13.80 -14.30
C ARG A 48 29.71 13.37 -12.87
N GLN A 49 30.47 12.50 -12.25
CA GLN A 49 30.28 12.07 -10.86
C GLN A 49 30.14 13.26 -9.89
N ALA A 50 30.75 14.42 -10.23
CA ALA A 50 30.65 15.65 -9.48
C ALA A 50 29.24 16.23 -9.38
N GLU A 51 28.30 15.83 -10.25
CA GLU A 51 26.91 16.29 -10.25
C GLU A 51 26.02 15.45 -9.31
N TYR A 52 26.47 14.28 -8.88
CA TYR A 52 25.73 13.44 -7.95
C TYR A 52 25.91 13.94 -6.51
N THR A 53 24.81 13.93 -5.79
CA THR A 53 24.78 14.26 -4.35
C THR A 53 24.06 13.15 -3.60
N PHE A 54 24.30 13.02 -2.30
CA PHE A 54 23.61 12.06 -1.44
C PHE A 54 22.07 12.20 -1.47
N ALA A 55 21.56 13.38 -1.78
CA ALA A 55 20.13 13.67 -1.80
C ALA A 55 19.47 13.45 -3.15
N ARG A 56 20.20 13.17 -4.22
CA ARG A 56 19.65 13.00 -5.58
C ARG A 56 19.62 11.53 -5.99
N GLY A 57 18.41 10.99 -6.11
CA GLY A 57 18.17 9.75 -6.83
C GLY A 57 18.09 9.95 -8.33
N PHE A 58 18.11 8.87 -9.05
CA PHE A 58 17.74 8.89 -10.46
C PHE A 58 16.91 7.66 -10.83
N SER A 59 16.25 7.75 -11.98
CA SER A 59 15.43 6.66 -12.48
C SER A 59 15.87 6.32 -13.90
N SER A 60 15.88 5.05 -14.22
CA SER A 60 16.22 4.52 -15.52
C SER A 60 15.23 3.43 -15.94
N MET A 61 15.26 3.05 -17.19
CA MET A 61 14.48 1.96 -17.73
C MET A 61 15.43 0.92 -18.31
N LEU A 62 15.02 -0.35 -18.27
CA LEU A 62 15.75 -1.37 -19.03
C LEU A 62 15.76 -0.99 -20.51
N PRO A 63 16.90 -1.11 -21.21
CA PRO A 63 17.01 -0.76 -22.62
C PRO A 63 16.04 -1.53 -23.54
N GLN A 64 15.63 -2.72 -23.13
CA GLN A 64 14.76 -3.62 -23.89
C GLN A 64 13.53 -3.99 -23.08
N LEU A 65 12.77 -3.00 -22.62
CA LEU A 65 11.48 -3.23 -21.98
C LEU A 65 10.52 -3.89 -22.97
N ARG A 66 9.97 -5.03 -22.59
CA ARG A 66 8.93 -5.72 -23.33
C ARG A 66 7.57 -5.13 -22.99
N THR A 67 6.68 -5.11 -23.97
CA THR A 67 5.29 -4.71 -23.73
C THR A 67 4.59 -5.73 -22.84
N PRO A 68 3.90 -5.29 -21.77
CA PRO A 68 3.06 -6.16 -20.97
C PRO A 68 1.97 -6.80 -21.83
N TYR A 69 1.70 -8.06 -21.58
CA TYR A 69 0.55 -8.73 -22.19
C TYR A 69 -0.20 -9.59 -21.18
N ILE A 70 -1.48 -9.80 -21.45
CA ILE A 70 -2.35 -10.62 -20.64
C ILE A 70 -2.91 -11.74 -21.50
N GLN A 71 -2.72 -12.97 -21.04
CA GLN A 71 -3.40 -14.14 -21.58
C GLN A 71 -4.68 -14.35 -20.78
N THR A 72 -5.81 -14.44 -21.47
CA THR A 72 -7.11 -14.67 -20.84
C THR A 72 -7.77 -15.89 -21.45
N TRP A 73 -8.33 -16.74 -20.61
CA TRP A 73 -9.13 -17.87 -20.99
C TRP A 73 -10.42 -17.88 -20.20
N THR A 74 -11.50 -18.24 -20.90
CA THR A 74 -12.85 -18.26 -20.33
C THR A 74 -13.54 -19.52 -20.78
N PHE A 75 -14.21 -20.17 -19.83
CA PHE A 75 -15.09 -21.28 -20.08
C PHE A 75 -16.42 -21.00 -19.39
N GLY A 76 -17.54 -21.11 -20.11
CA GLY A 76 -18.86 -20.80 -19.56
C GLY A 76 -19.93 -21.78 -20.04
N LEU A 77 -20.87 -22.05 -19.17
CA LEU A 77 -22.10 -22.79 -19.45
C LEU A 77 -23.29 -21.90 -19.09
N GLN A 78 -24.24 -21.82 -20.00
CA GLN A 78 -25.49 -21.08 -19.82
C GLN A 78 -26.67 -21.99 -20.07
N ARG A 79 -27.69 -21.95 -19.20
CA ARG A 79 -28.90 -22.73 -19.34
C ARG A 79 -30.10 -21.98 -18.81
N GLU A 80 -31.21 -22.04 -19.54
CA GLU A 80 -32.52 -21.69 -19.02
C GLU A 80 -32.98 -22.82 -18.10
N ILE A 81 -33.17 -22.52 -16.81
CA ILE A 81 -33.57 -23.52 -15.80
C ILE A 81 -35.08 -23.54 -15.58
N VAL A 82 -35.72 -22.39 -15.70
CA VAL A 82 -37.17 -22.23 -15.77
C VAL A 82 -37.49 -21.10 -16.74
N ARG A 83 -38.72 -21.07 -17.27
CA ARG A 83 -39.13 -20.05 -18.25
C ARG A 83 -38.76 -18.65 -17.79
N HIS A 84 -38.07 -17.87 -18.65
CA HIS A 84 -37.57 -16.53 -18.40
C HIS A 84 -36.40 -16.42 -17.38
N THR A 85 -35.83 -17.55 -16.90
CA THR A 85 -34.76 -17.53 -15.93
C THR A 85 -33.58 -18.34 -16.45
N VAL A 86 -32.43 -17.64 -16.61
CA VAL A 86 -31.19 -18.20 -17.12
C VAL A 86 -30.16 -18.20 -16.00
N VAL A 87 -29.45 -19.30 -15.87
CA VAL A 87 -28.20 -19.41 -15.05
C VAL A 87 -27.03 -19.52 -15.97
N GLU A 88 -26.02 -18.73 -15.69
CA GLU A 88 -24.73 -18.81 -16.33
C GLU A 88 -23.65 -19.08 -15.25
N VAL A 89 -22.80 -20.06 -15.51
CA VAL A 89 -21.60 -20.35 -14.70
C VAL A 89 -20.40 -20.19 -15.60
N ARG A 90 -19.46 -19.32 -15.20
CA ARG A 90 -18.28 -19.01 -15.98
C ARG A 90 -17.03 -19.12 -15.14
N TYR A 91 -16.02 -19.79 -15.64
CA TYR A 91 -14.67 -19.70 -15.15
C TYR A 91 -13.88 -18.69 -15.99
N VAL A 92 -13.16 -17.79 -15.33
CA VAL A 92 -12.27 -16.82 -15.95
C VAL A 92 -10.90 -16.97 -15.32
N GLY A 93 -9.90 -17.19 -16.17
CA GLY A 93 -8.51 -17.15 -15.78
C GLY A 93 -7.74 -16.12 -16.59
N ASN A 94 -6.81 -15.44 -15.96
CA ASN A 94 -5.84 -14.64 -16.68
C ASN A 94 -4.46 -14.71 -16.07
N LYS A 95 -3.45 -14.47 -16.91
CA LYS A 95 -2.05 -14.36 -16.53
C LYS A 95 -1.46 -13.14 -17.21
N GLY A 96 -1.05 -12.16 -16.42
CA GLY A 96 -0.25 -11.03 -16.86
C GLY A 96 1.23 -11.36 -16.76
N THR A 97 1.98 -11.04 -17.80
CA THR A 97 3.44 -11.20 -17.89
C THR A 97 4.07 -9.92 -18.41
N HIS A 98 5.35 -9.72 -18.11
CA HIS A 98 6.09 -8.51 -18.44
C HIS A 98 5.44 -7.23 -17.90
N ILE A 99 4.77 -7.30 -16.74
CA ILE A 99 4.17 -6.13 -16.10
C ILE A 99 5.31 -5.21 -15.67
N TRP A 100 5.17 -3.94 -16.04
CA TRP A 100 6.18 -2.95 -15.70
C TRP A 100 6.19 -2.67 -14.22
N HIS A 101 7.38 -2.69 -13.66
CA HIS A 101 7.62 -2.49 -12.24
C HIS A 101 8.93 -1.76 -12.03
N GLY A 102 8.85 -0.62 -11.34
CA GLY A 102 10.01 0.14 -10.90
C GLY A 102 10.37 -0.19 -9.46
N PHE A 103 11.64 -0.43 -9.19
CA PHE A 103 12.14 -0.67 -7.84
C PHE A 103 13.52 -0.06 -7.62
N ASN A 104 13.86 0.18 -6.36
CA ASN A 104 15.15 0.74 -5.97
C ASN A 104 16.25 -0.34 -6.02
N LEU A 105 17.32 -0.06 -6.78
CA LEU A 105 18.49 -0.93 -6.88
C LEU A 105 19.44 -0.80 -5.68
N ASN A 106 19.33 0.29 -4.90
CA ASN A 106 20.20 0.53 -3.76
C ASN A 106 19.69 -0.16 -2.49
N GLU A 107 19.52 -1.48 -2.55
CA GLU A 107 19.36 -2.27 -1.34
C GLU A 107 20.67 -2.27 -0.55
N VAL A 108 20.59 -2.00 0.78
CA VAL A 108 21.78 -2.05 1.63
C VAL A 108 22.26 -3.47 1.79
N ASN A 109 23.57 -3.65 1.64
CA ASN A 109 24.25 -4.90 1.88
C ASN A 109 24.73 -4.96 3.34
N VAL A 110 24.39 -6.04 4.03
CA VAL A 110 24.83 -6.30 5.40
C VAL A 110 25.53 -7.65 5.54
N PHE A 111 25.50 -8.49 4.51
CA PHE A 111 25.98 -9.87 4.57
C PHE A 111 27.42 -10.01 4.09
N GLU A 112 27.69 -9.68 2.83
CA GLU A 112 28.95 -9.95 2.17
C GLU A 112 30.07 -8.95 2.55
N ASN A 113 29.70 -7.82 3.13
CA ASN A 113 30.63 -6.77 3.57
C ASN A 113 31.11 -6.92 5.03
N GLY A 114 30.65 -7.97 5.73
CA GLY A 114 30.99 -8.19 7.12
C GLY A 114 30.22 -7.35 8.14
N PHE A 115 29.33 -6.45 7.71
CA PHE A 115 28.63 -5.53 8.61
C PHE A 115 27.72 -6.26 9.61
N LEU A 116 27.04 -7.34 9.20
CA LEU A 116 26.22 -8.15 10.10
C LEU A 116 27.05 -8.72 11.27
N ALA A 117 28.24 -9.23 10.98
CA ALA A 117 29.10 -9.78 12.02
C ALA A 117 29.57 -8.68 13.01
N GLU A 118 29.92 -7.53 12.50
CA GLU A 118 30.32 -6.41 13.35
C GLU A 118 29.16 -5.82 14.15
N PHE A 119 27.95 -5.81 13.57
CA PHE A 119 26.74 -5.42 14.29
C PHE A 119 26.47 -6.34 15.50
N LEU A 120 26.63 -7.64 15.36
CA LEU A 120 26.53 -8.62 16.47
C LEU A 120 27.61 -8.36 17.54
N ASN A 121 28.82 -8.03 17.13
CA ASN A 121 29.89 -7.64 18.06
C ASN A 121 29.55 -6.32 18.78
N ALA A 122 28.95 -5.37 18.08
CA ALA A 122 28.49 -4.11 18.68
C ALA A 122 27.39 -4.34 19.71
N GLN A 123 26.44 -5.28 19.45
CA GLN A 123 25.44 -5.68 20.45
C GLN A 123 26.11 -6.26 21.71
N ARG A 124 27.12 -7.12 21.55
CA ARG A 124 27.89 -7.69 22.66
C ARG A 124 28.61 -6.59 23.43
N ASN A 125 29.32 -5.70 22.73
CA ASN A 125 30.01 -4.58 23.37
C ASN A 125 29.06 -3.66 24.14
N LEU A 126 27.87 -3.39 23.58
CA LEU A 126 26.84 -2.62 24.26
C LEU A 126 26.41 -3.26 25.57
N ALA A 127 26.14 -4.56 25.58
CA ALA A 127 25.74 -5.28 26.79
C ALA A 127 26.83 -5.25 27.87
N ILE A 128 28.12 -5.46 27.50
CA ILE A 128 29.24 -5.40 28.41
C ILE A 128 29.42 -3.96 28.97
N ASN A 129 29.35 -2.95 28.12
CA ASN A 129 29.44 -1.57 28.55
C ASN A 129 28.30 -1.16 29.49
N GLN A 130 27.07 -1.60 29.20
CA GLN A 130 25.92 -1.31 30.08
C GLN A 130 26.06 -1.96 31.45
N ALA A 131 26.59 -3.19 31.52
CA ALA A 131 26.92 -3.84 32.79
C ALA A 131 28.00 -3.05 33.57
N ALA A 132 28.87 -2.31 32.88
CA ALA A 132 29.86 -1.42 33.46
C ALA A 132 29.35 0.03 33.64
N GLY A 133 28.04 0.28 33.55
CA GLY A 133 27.43 1.59 33.76
C GLY A 133 27.55 2.58 32.60
N VAL A 134 27.97 2.12 31.40
CA VAL A 134 28.22 3.01 30.23
C VAL A 134 27.25 2.66 29.08
N ASN A 135 26.43 3.63 28.66
CA ASN A 135 25.49 3.46 27.57
C ASN A 135 26.12 3.79 26.21
N SER A 136 27.01 2.93 25.77
CA SER A 136 27.76 3.04 24.51
C SER A 136 28.14 1.65 24.01
N PHE A 137 28.27 1.47 22.70
CA PHE A 137 28.76 0.22 22.13
C PHE A 137 30.24 0.27 21.70
N GLN A 138 30.92 1.38 22.01
CA GLN A 138 32.35 1.55 21.71
C GLN A 138 33.18 0.43 22.33
N TYR A 139 34.18 -0.04 21.59
CA TYR A 139 35.21 -0.91 22.14
C TYR A 139 36.06 -0.15 23.18
N ARG A 140 36.17 -0.68 24.37
CA ARG A 140 36.88 -0.09 25.52
C ARG A 140 37.96 -1.00 26.10
N GLY A 141 38.21 -2.15 25.46
CA GLY A 141 39.16 -3.14 25.92
C GLY A 141 38.72 -3.95 27.13
N LEU A 142 37.41 -3.95 27.46
CA LEU A 142 36.89 -4.76 28.54
C LEU A 142 36.86 -6.26 28.15
N PRO A 143 36.98 -7.18 29.11
CA PRO A 143 36.91 -8.61 28.83
C PRO A 143 35.68 -9.00 28.03
N GLY A 144 35.86 -9.76 26.94
CA GLY A 144 34.79 -10.22 26.08
C GLY A 144 34.35 -9.23 24.98
N GLN A 145 34.86 -8.02 24.98
CA GLN A 145 34.65 -7.05 23.89
C GLN A 145 35.46 -7.37 22.65
N VAL A 146 34.97 -6.92 21.49
CA VAL A 146 35.62 -7.09 20.19
C VAL A 146 35.77 -5.72 19.53
N PRO A 147 36.89 -5.43 18.88
CA PRO A 147 37.09 -4.21 18.07
C PRO A 147 36.03 -4.09 16.97
N LEU A 148 35.68 -2.85 16.61
CA LEU A 148 34.62 -2.50 15.68
C LEU A 148 35.15 -1.65 14.53
N PRO A 149 35.96 -2.19 13.61
CA PRO A 149 36.65 -1.40 12.59
C PRO A 149 35.73 -0.63 11.63
N ILE A 150 34.53 -1.15 11.31
CA ILE A 150 33.59 -0.45 10.46
C ILE A 150 32.98 0.75 11.18
N PHE A 151 32.57 0.59 12.43
CA PHE A 151 32.05 1.69 13.25
C PHE A 151 33.15 2.68 13.64
N ASP A 152 34.39 2.23 13.89
CA ASP A 152 35.54 3.10 14.15
C ASP A 152 35.84 3.98 12.93
N ALA A 153 35.72 3.43 11.72
CA ALA A 153 35.84 4.21 10.50
C ALA A 153 34.68 5.19 10.28
N ALA A 154 33.45 4.79 10.61
CA ALA A 154 32.28 5.64 10.43
C ALA A 154 32.23 6.83 11.41
N PHE A 155 32.78 6.68 12.62
CA PHE A 155 32.69 7.68 13.68
C PHE A 155 34.03 8.33 14.02
N GLY A 156 35.17 7.74 13.65
CA GLY A 156 36.49 8.20 13.92
C GLY A 156 36.92 9.44 13.11
N ALA A 157 38.11 9.93 13.41
CA ALA A 157 38.74 10.98 12.62
C ALA A 157 39.17 10.48 11.23
N ARG A 158 39.12 11.37 10.22
CA ARG A 158 39.56 11.07 8.87
C ARG A 158 40.25 12.28 8.23
N GLY A 159 41.57 12.20 8.00
CA GLY A 159 42.32 13.33 7.51
C GLY A 159 42.17 14.54 8.43
N SER A 160 41.78 15.67 7.87
CA SER A 160 41.49 16.91 8.62
C SER A 160 40.18 16.88 9.41
N GLN A 161 39.31 15.88 9.16
CA GLN A 161 38.01 15.77 9.83
C GLN A 161 38.14 15.10 11.21
N PRO A 162 37.72 15.77 12.31
CA PRO A 162 37.79 15.19 13.64
C PRO A 162 36.83 14.02 13.82
N ALA A 163 37.05 13.18 14.83
CA ALA A 163 36.14 12.17 15.26
C ALA A 163 34.78 12.78 15.64
N LEU A 164 33.72 12.03 15.42
CA LEU A 164 32.37 12.46 15.84
C LEU A 164 32.25 12.46 17.37
N PRO A 165 31.48 13.41 17.96
CA PRO A 165 31.09 13.32 19.35
C PRO A 165 30.39 11.99 19.63
N ALA A 166 30.54 11.42 20.82
CA ALA A 166 29.96 10.14 21.20
C ALA A 166 28.43 10.08 20.97
N ALA A 167 27.72 11.19 21.26
CA ALA A 167 26.28 11.32 21.04
C ALA A 167 25.86 11.25 19.55
N SER A 168 26.76 11.48 18.62
CA SER A 168 26.57 11.34 17.18
C SER A 168 27.08 10.00 16.62
N GLY A 169 27.74 9.19 17.44
CA GLY A 169 28.33 7.90 17.09
C GLY A 169 27.96 6.81 18.08
N PHE A 170 28.93 6.31 18.83
CA PHE A 170 28.81 5.14 19.71
C PHE A 170 27.79 5.24 20.84
N SER A 171 27.35 6.42 21.21
CA SER A 171 26.31 6.67 22.22
C SER A 171 25.04 7.29 21.61
N ASN A 172 24.89 7.30 20.29
CA ASN A 172 23.69 7.82 19.61
C ASN A 172 22.46 6.98 19.98
N GLY A 173 21.42 7.63 20.49
CA GLY A 173 20.21 6.95 20.99
C GLY A 173 19.51 6.12 19.90
N THR A 174 19.47 6.59 18.66
CA THR A 174 18.89 5.86 17.53
C THR A 174 19.71 4.59 17.23
N PHE A 175 21.03 4.69 17.21
CA PHE A 175 21.91 3.56 16.95
C PHE A 175 21.86 2.52 18.07
N LEU A 176 21.80 2.97 19.32
CA LEU A 176 21.57 2.09 20.47
C LEU A 176 20.25 1.35 20.37
N ASN A 177 19.18 2.00 19.90
CA ASN A 177 17.90 1.34 19.66
C ASN A 177 17.97 0.35 18.51
N TYR A 178 18.66 0.66 17.42
CA TYR A 178 18.87 -0.31 16.33
C TYR A 178 19.59 -1.57 16.82
N LEU A 179 20.62 -1.42 17.66
CA LEU A 179 21.31 -2.56 18.26
C LEU A 179 20.39 -3.39 19.14
N ARG A 180 19.64 -2.77 20.08
CA ARG A 180 18.73 -3.47 20.98
C ARG A 180 17.60 -4.20 20.24
N GLN A 181 17.19 -3.68 19.11
CA GLN A 181 16.08 -4.19 18.32
C GLN A 181 16.49 -5.06 17.14
N GLY A 182 17.79 -5.35 16.97
CA GLY A 182 18.29 -6.18 15.89
C GLY A 182 18.16 -5.57 14.49
N GLN A 183 18.03 -4.25 14.39
CA GLN A 183 17.77 -3.55 13.13
C GLN A 183 19.05 -3.24 12.34
N VAL A 184 19.75 -4.29 11.91
CA VAL A 184 21.02 -4.16 11.17
C VAL A 184 20.84 -3.43 9.83
N GLY A 185 19.72 -3.66 9.14
CA GLY A 185 19.40 -2.98 7.87
C GLY A 185 19.15 -1.49 8.06
N ALA A 186 18.41 -1.10 9.12
CA ALA A 186 18.23 0.32 9.46
C ALA A 186 19.56 1.01 9.76
N PHE A 187 20.43 0.34 10.51
CA PHE A 187 21.74 0.89 10.85
C PHE A 187 22.63 1.06 9.60
N ALA A 188 22.71 0.02 8.77
CA ALA A 188 23.45 0.09 7.51
C ALA A 188 22.92 1.22 6.60
N ASN A 189 21.60 1.35 6.50
CA ASN A 189 20.97 2.41 5.72
C ASN A 189 21.26 3.81 6.28
N ALA A 190 21.30 3.97 7.60
CA ALA A 190 21.66 5.25 8.24
C ALA A 190 23.11 5.64 7.97
N LEU A 191 24.03 4.67 7.98
CA LEU A 191 25.44 4.93 7.65
C LEU A 191 25.63 5.22 6.17
N ALA A 192 24.98 4.45 5.30
CA ALA A 192 25.05 4.61 3.85
C ALA A 192 24.42 5.92 3.36
N GLY A 193 23.27 6.29 3.92
CA GLY A 193 22.48 7.44 3.47
C GLY A 193 22.96 8.79 3.95
N SER A 194 24.00 8.86 4.79
CA SER A 194 24.48 10.10 5.38
C SER A 194 25.94 10.36 5.03
N SER A 195 26.21 11.53 4.46
CA SER A 195 27.59 12.00 4.21
C SER A 195 28.45 12.09 5.49
N ILE A 196 27.80 12.31 6.64
CA ILE A 196 28.53 12.40 7.93
C ILE A 196 29.24 11.09 8.23
N TYR A 197 28.62 9.95 7.96
CA TYR A 197 29.18 8.63 8.26
C TYR A 197 29.93 8.03 7.06
N LEU A 198 29.25 8.00 5.90
CA LEU A 198 29.82 7.34 4.71
C LEU A 198 31.13 7.98 4.28
N CYS A 199 31.24 9.33 4.31
CA CYS A 199 32.47 10.00 3.89
C CYS A 199 33.68 9.71 4.81
N ARG A 200 33.44 9.39 6.10
CA ARG A 200 34.51 8.92 6.98
C ARG A 200 35.03 7.54 6.59
N MET A 201 34.11 6.67 6.15
CA MET A 201 34.47 5.32 5.73
C MET A 201 35.22 5.28 4.39
N VAL A 202 34.77 6.07 3.42
CA VAL A 202 35.29 6.04 2.04
C VAL A 202 36.28 7.16 1.73
N GLY A 203 36.29 8.24 2.51
CA GLY A 203 37.16 9.40 2.29
C GLY A 203 36.86 10.10 0.97
N ASN A 204 37.93 10.67 0.36
CA ASN A 204 37.85 11.41 -0.90
C ASN A 204 37.62 10.54 -2.14
N GLN A 205 37.45 9.22 -2.01
CA GLN A 205 37.15 8.32 -3.10
C GLN A 205 35.79 8.65 -3.77
N LEU A 206 34.85 9.27 -3.01
CA LEU A 206 33.62 9.85 -3.57
C LEU A 206 33.83 11.37 -3.78
N PRO A 207 33.56 11.89 -4.98
CA PRO A 207 33.67 13.33 -5.27
C PRO A 207 32.81 14.21 -4.34
N ALA A 208 31.67 13.70 -3.91
CA ALA A 208 30.80 14.38 -2.95
C ALA A 208 31.51 14.54 -1.58
N CYS A 209 32.24 13.54 -1.14
CA CYS A 209 32.99 13.58 0.12
C CYS A 209 34.23 14.49 0.03
N ALA A 210 34.93 14.47 -1.11
CA ALA A 210 36.03 15.39 -1.36
C ALA A 210 35.60 16.86 -1.26
N ARG A 211 34.41 17.20 -1.78
CA ARG A 211 33.83 18.54 -1.65
C ARG A 211 33.44 18.91 -0.21
N LEU A 212 33.23 17.95 0.65
CA LEU A 212 32.98 18.14 2.08
C LEU A 212 34.25 18.24 2.91
N GLY A 213 35.44 18.29 2.26
CA GLY A 213 36.73 18.47 2.90
C GLY A 213 37.38 17.17 3.35
N PHE A 214 36.95 16.01 2.85
CA PHE A 214 37.70 14.76 3.05
C PHE A 214 38.85 14.71 2.04
N ASP A 215 40.08 14.72 2.53
CA ASP A 215 41.32 14.91 1.76
C ASP A 215 42.10 13.61 1.51
N SER A 216 41.73 12.53 2.16
CA SER A 216 42.41 11.24 2.10
C SER A 216 41.40 10.08 1.83
N PRO A 217 41.83 8.99 1.18
CA PRO A 217 41.01 7.83 0.96
C PRO A 217 40.64 7.13 2.29
N GLY A 218 39.43 6.60 2.36
CA GLY A 218 38.99 5.81 3.49
C GLY A 218 39.37 4.33 3.39
N PRO A 219 39.22 3.57 4.49
CA PRO A 219 39.56 2.15 4.52
C PRO A 219 38.59 1.24 3.80
N PHE A 220 37.40 1.73 3.46
CA PHE A 220 36.34 0.93 2.84
C PHE A 220 36.05 1.39 1.41
N PRO A 221 35.64 0.48 0.53
CA PRO A 221 35.30 0.81 -0.85
C PRO A 221 34.01 1.66 -0.92
N ILE A 222 33.84 2.44 -1.98
CA ILE A 222 32.73 3.35 -2.14
C ILE A 222 31.37 2.64 -2.19
N ASN A 223 31.33 1.40 -2.65
CA ASN A 223 30.14 0.56 -2.73
C ASN A 223 29.94 -0.38 -1.54
N PHE A 224 30.53 -0.06 -0.39
CA PHE A 224 30.52 -0.93 0.80
C PHE A 224 29.10 -1.33 1.23
N PHE A 225 28.17 -0.39 1.27
CA PHE A 225 26.78 -0.67 1.64
C PHE A 225 25.82 -0.80 0.46
N GLN A 226 26.07 -0.11 -0.63
CA GLN A 226 25.11 0.00 -1.73
C GLN A 226 25.79 -0.12 -3.08
N ALA A 227 25.12 -0.76 -4.03
CA ALA A 227 25.66 -0.97 -5.37
C ALA A 227 25.95 0.34 -6.11
N ASN A 228 25.18 1.40 -5.87
CA ASN A 228 25.39 2.72 -6.44
C ASN A 228 25.62 3.78 -5.35
N PRO A 229 26.86 4.02 -4.96
CA PRO A 229 27.22 4.94 -3.87
C PRO A 229 27.04 6.42 -4.22
N PHE A 230 26.92 6.79 -5.50
CA PHE A 230 26.81 8.19 -5.93
C PHE A 230 25.47 8.83 -5.56
N ALA A 231 24.47 8.02 -5.23
CA ALA A 231 23.16 8.45 -4.76
C ALA A 231 22.76 7.69 -3.49
N ALA A 232 23.70 7.49 -2.57
CA ALA A 232 23.54 6.63 -1.39
C ALA A 232 22.35 7.03 -0.48
N GLY A 233 22.06 8.33 -0.34
CA GLY A 233 20.91 8.82 0.43
C GLY A 233 19.59 8.85 -0.31
N ALA A 234 19.53 8.35 -1.55
CA ALA A 234 18.36 8.44 -2.40
C ALA A 234 18.11 7.15 -3.19
N ALA A 235 16.92 7.04 -3.78
CA ALA A 235 16.52 5.87 -4.56
C ALA A 235 17.17 5.89 -5.97
N ILE A 236 17.65 4.73 -6.40
CA ILE A 236 18.05 4.46 -7.78
C ILE A 236 16.99 3.54 -8.37
N ASN A 237 15.98 4.12 -8.99
CA ASN A 237 14.86 3.36 -9.49
C ASN A 237 15.12 2.82 -10.90
N LEU A 238 14.95 1.53 -11.07
CA LEU A 238 14.98 0.87 -12.36
C LEU A 238 13.59 0.38 -12.72
N MET A 239 13.04 0.88 -13.85
CA MET A 239 11.84 0.33 -14.44
C MET A 239 12.17 -0.94 -15.20
N THR A 240 11.48 -2.00 -14.89
CA THR A 240 11.66 -3.33 -15.48
C THR A 240 10.34 -3.91 -15.95
N ASP A 241 10.39 -5.01 -16.67
CA ASP A 241 9.25 -5.81 -17.12
C ASP A 241 9.18 -7.17 -16.39
N TYR A 242 9.62 -7.20 -15.13
CA TYR A 242 9.81 -8.47 -14.40
C TYR A 242 8.58 -8.94 -13.64
N SER A 243 7.60 -8.07 -13.42
CA SER A 243 6.43 -8.42 -12.63
C SER A 243 5.41 -9.26 -13.41
N TYR A 244 4.61 -9.97 -12.64
CA TYR A 244 3.57 -10.86 -13.15
C TYR A 244 2.34 -10.83 -12.25
N SER A 245 1.21 -11.25 -12.82
CA SER A 245 -0.03 -11.44 -12.06
C SER A 245 -0.75 -12.69 -12.54
N SER A 246 -1.59 -13.23 -11.70
CA SER A 246 -2.53 -14.29 -12.06
C SER A 246 -3.87 -14.06 -11.38
N TYR A 247 -4.95 -14.31 -12.12
CA TYR A 247 -6.32 -14.24 -11.63
C TYR A 247 -7.07 -15.50 -12.00
N HIS A 248 -7.84 -16.03 -11.07
CA HIS A 248 -8.75 -17.14 -11.27
C HIS A 248 -10.07 -16.81 -10.59
N GLY A 249 -11.17 -16.89 -11.32
CA GLY A 249 -12.50 -16.58 -10.80
C GLY A 249 -13.55 -17.52 -11.33
N LEU A 250 -14.42 -17.98 -10.43
CA LEU A 250 -15.69 -18.60 -10.75
C LEU A 250 -16.79 -17.54 -10.63
N GLN A 251 -17.50 -17.32 -11.70
CA GLN A 251 -18.62 -16.37 -11.78
C GLN A 251 -19.91 -17.12 -11.97
N VAL A 252 -20.91 -16.81 -11.17
CA VAL A 252 -22.26 -17.36 -11.32
C VAL A 252 -23.22 -16.20 -11.48
N GLN A 253 -23.98 -16.20 -12.57
CA GLN A 253 -25.04 -15.23 -12.81
C GLN A 253 -26.39 -15.93 -12.88
N VAL A 254 -27.39 -15.37 -12.21
CA VAL A 254 -28.79 -15.74 -12.36
C VAL A 254 -29.54 -14.52 -12.88
N ARG A 255 -30.15 -14.63 -14.04
CA ARG A 255 -30.91 -13.54 -14.66
C ARG A 255 -32.31 -13.98 -14.97
N ARG A 256 -33.31 -13.23 -14.49
CA ARG A 256 -34.70 -13.34 -14.85
C ARG A 256 -35.13 -12.12 -15.66
N THR A 257 -35.58 -12.33 -16.89
CA THR A 257 -36.23 -11.29 -17.67
C THR A 257 -37.58 -10.98 -17.07
N TYR A 258 -38.08 -9.77 -17.31
CA TYR A 258 -39.36 -9.35 -16.74
C TYR A 258 -40.46 -10.37 -17.06
N SER A 259 -41.06 -10.91 -16.01
CA SER A 259 -42.16 -11.86 -16.07
C SER A 259 -42.93 -11.84 -14.76
N GLN A 260 -44.24 -11.72 -14.84
CA GLN A 260 -45.12 -11.65 -13.67
C GLN A 260 -44.76 -10.55 -12.66
N GLY A 261 -44.38 -9.38 -13.17
CA GLY A 261 -43.99 -8.23 -12.34
C GLY A 261 -42.61 -8.26 -11.76
N LEU A 262 -41.78 -9.26 -12.05
CA LEU A 262 -40.43 -9.39 -11.49
C LEU A 262 -39.36 -9.51 -12.57
N SER A 263 -38.34 -8.70 -12.48
CA SER A 263 -37.03 -8.87 -13.17
C SER A 263 -35.89 -8.77 -12.16
N PHE A 264 -34.87 -9.58 -12.31
CA PHE A 264 -33.67 -9.47 -11.49
C PHE A 264 -32.45 -10.05 -12.19
N THR A 265 -31.28 -9.56 -11.76
CA THR A 265 -30.00 -10.19 -12.04
C THR A 265 -29.21 -10.26 -10.75
N ALA A 266 -28.67 -11.43 -10.45
CA ALA A 266 -27.80 -11.67 -9.32
C ALA A 266 -26.49 -12.27 -9.83
N ASN A 267 -25.37 -11.69 -9.42
CA ASN A 267 -24.02 -12.11 -9.79
C ASN A 267 -23.25 -12.47 -8.53
N TYR A 268 -22.58 -13.59 -8.57
CA TYR A 268 -21.63 -13.98 -7.53
C TYR A 268 -20.29 -14.34 -8.16
N THR A 269 -19.23 -13.80 -7.61
CA THR A 269 -17.85 -14.10 -8.01
C THR A 269 -17.08 -14.61 -6.82
N PHE A 270 -16.46 -15.78 -6.98
CA PHE A 270 -15.44 -16.30 -6.09
C PHE A 270 -14.11 -16.28 -6.82
N SER A 271 -13.14 -15.50 -6.33
CA SER A 271 -11.90 -15.29 -7.08
C SER A 271 -10.65 -15.25 -6.21
N LYS A 272 -9.51 -15.35 -6.86
CA LYS A 272 -8.18 -15.16 -6.31
C LYS A 272 -7.29 -14.43 -7.30
N SER A 273 -6.72 -13.32 -6.86
CA SER A 273 -5.72 -12.57 -7.59
C SER A 273 -4.37 -12.59 -6.86
N LEU A 274 -3.33 -12.97 -7.55
CA LEU A 274 -1.95 -13.00 -7.04
C LEU A 274 -1.06 -12.11 -7.90
N SER A 275 -0.10 -11.46 -7.27
CA SER A 275 0.93 -10.67 -7.91
C SER A 275 2.22 -10.69 -7.07
N ASP A 276 3.34 -10.31 -7.66
CA ASP A 276 4.56 -9.95 -6.93
C ASP A 276 4.65 -8.44 -6.69
N LEU A 277 3.60 -7.69 -7.05
CA LEU A 277 3.49 -6.25 -6.85
C LEU A 277 2.28 -5.92 -5.98
N PHE A 278 2.54 -5.60 -4.72
CA PHE A 278 1.52 -5.12 -3.79
C PHE A 278 1.53 -3.59 -3.76
N ALA A 279 1.04 -2.97 -4.84
CA ALA A 279 0.95 -1.52 -5.01
C ALA A 279 -0.33 -1.14 -5.76
N ASP A 280 -0.82 0.06 -5.46
CA ASP A 280 -2.00 0.69 -6.09
C ASP A 280 -1.61 1.89 -6.96
N SER A 281 -0.34 2.24 -6.94
CA SER A 281 0.15 3.44 -7.61
C SER A 281 0.26 3.25 -9.13
N PRO A 282 -0.22 4.21 -9.92
CA PRO A 282 -0.02 4.22 -11.37
C PRO A 282 1.46 4.39 -11.77
N THR A 283 2.31 4.81 -10.85
CA THR A 283 3.77 4.89 -11.08
C THR A 283 4.44 3.54 -11.07
N MET A 284 3.73 2.48 -10.65
CA MET A 284 4.23 1.10 -10.59
C MET A 284 5.56 0.96 -9.84
N THR A 285 5.83 1.89 -8.91
CA THR A 285 7.08 1.91 -8.15
C THR A 285 6.84 1.31 -6.79
N ARG A 286 7.44 0.16 -6.53
CA ARG A 286 7.46 -0.46 -5.21
C ARG A 286 8.72 -1.28 -5.06
N ASN A 287 9.42 -1.08 -3.96
CA ASN A 287 10.59 -1.89 -3.67
C ASN A 287 10.19 -3.35 -3.41
N TYR A 288 10.96 -4.27 -3.94
CA TYR A 288 10.94 -5.64 -3.47
C TYR A 288 11.37 -5.68 -1.99
N THR A 289 10.87 -6.65 -1.27
CA THR A 289 11.30 -6.91 0.11
C THR A 289 12.82 -7.09 0.17
N THR A 290 13.38 -7.81 -0.79
CA THR A 290 14.84 -7.91 -1.03
C THR A 290 15.09 -8.26 -2.50
N LEU A 291 16.14 -7.69 -3.07
CA LEU A 291 16.61 -8.03 -4.42
C LEU A 291 17.21 -9.44 -4.50
N ARG A 292 17.58 -10.01 -3.35
CA ARG A 292 18.17 -11.36 -3.23
C ARG A 292 17.15 -12.46 -3.48
N ASN A 293 15.87 -12.21 -3.13
CA ASN A 293 14.80 -13.18 -3.31
C ASN A 293 13.45 -12.49 -3.57
N ARG A 294 13.19 -12.16 -4.82
CA ARG A 294 11.92 -11.53 -5.25
C ARG A 294 10.67 -12.41 -5.06
N ARG A 295 10.85 -13.73 -4.83
CA ARG A 295 9.72 -14.64 -4.57
C ARG A 295 9.01 -14.35 -3.25
N LEU A 296 9.65 -13.64 -2.31
CA LEU A 296 9.05 -13.23 -1.05
C LEU A 296 7.88 -12.25 -1.25
N ASP A 297 7.86 -11.52 -2.35
CA ASP A 297 6.81 -10.54 -2.66
C ASP A 297 5.59 -11.15 -3.35
N LYS A 298 5.64 -12.46 -3.70
CA LYS A 298 4.48 -13.15 -4.25
C LYS A 298 3.38 -13.29 -3.20
N GLY A 299 2.30 -12.57 -3.39
CA GLY A 299 1.19 -12.55 -2.45
C GLY A 299 -0.16 -12.23 -3.13
N PRO A 300 -1.22 -12.06 -2.36
CA PRO A 300 -2.47 -11.54 -2.88
C PRO A 300 -2.24 -10.16 -3.51
N SER A 301 -2.86 -9.93 -4.67
CA SER A 301 -2.91 -8.59 -5.26
C SER A 301 -3.68 -7.63 -4.32
N PRO A 302 -3.36 -6.33 -4.27
CA PRO A 302 -4.13 -5.37 -3.49
C PRO A 302 -5.59 -5.25 -3.93
N PHE A 303 -5.92 -5.74 -5.11
CA PHE A 303 -7.27 -5.78 -5.70
C PHE A 303 -7.95 -7.14 -5.49
N ASP A 304 -7.35 -8.07 -4.75
CA ASP A 304 -7.94 -9.39 -4.50
C ASP A 304 -9.19 -9.27 -3.62
N LEU A 305 -10.33 -9.66 -4.18
CA LEU A 305 -11.60 -9.78 -3.48
C LEU A 305 -12.08 -11.21 -3.60
N ARG A 306 -12.11 -11.92 -2.47
CA ARG A 306 -12.45 -13.36 -2.46
C ARG A 306 -13.85 -13.64 -2.89
N HIS A 307 -14.81 -12.86 -2.41
CA HIS A 307 -16.21 -13.01 -2.64
C HIS A 307 -16.79 -11.67 -3.02
N VAL A 308 -17.53 -11.62 -4.10
CA VAL A 308 -18.31 -10.45 -4.52
C VAL A 308 -19.71 -10.94 -4.92
N PHE A 309 -20.72 -10.40 -4.28
CA PHE A 309 -22.10 -10.59 -4.63
C PHE A 309 -22.72 -9.27 -5.01
N GLN A 310 -23.42 -9.24 -6.13
CA GLN A 310 -24.19 -8.08 -6.59
C GLN A 310 -25.52 -8.55 -7.11
N ALA A 311 -26.59 -7.89 -6.70
CA ALA A 311 -27.92 -8.14 -7.26
C ALA A 311 -28.63 -6.82 -7.50
N TYR A 312 -29.41 -6.77 -8.56
CA TYR A 312 -30.33 -5.68 -8.84
C TYR A 312 -31.64 -6.26 -9.35
N TRP A 313 -32.75 -5.65 -8.94
CA TRP A 313 -34.04 -6.11 -9.24
C TRP A 313 -35.04 -4.96 -9.38
N SER A 314 -36.15 -5.26 -10.06
CA SER A 314 -37.37 -4.46 -10.07
C SER A 314 -38.55 -5.42 -9.89
N TRP A 315 -39.36 -5.17 -8.87
CA TRP A 315 -40.48 -5.99 -8.51
C TRP A 315 -41.75 -5.15 -8.31
N GLU A 316 -42.71 -5.33 -9.21
CA GLU A 316 -44.06 -4.81 -9.03
C GLU A 316 -44.73 -5.58 -7.90
N LEU A 317 -45.05 -4.91 -6.82
CA LEU A 317 -45.66 -5.56 -5.67
C LEU A 317 -47.03 -6.10 -6.01
N PRO A 318 -47.35 -7.35 -5.60
CA PRO A 318 -48.55 -8.06 -6.02
C PRO A 318 -49.77 -7.64 -5.20
N PHE A 319 -49.91 -6.36 -4.85
CA PHE A 319 -51.02 -5.80 -4.11
C PHE A 319 -51.90 -4.94 -5.01
N GLY A 320 -53.21 -4.85 -4.63
CA GLY A 320 -54.19 -3.95 -5.24
C GLY A 320 -55.05 -4.60 -6.34
N THR A 321 -55.89 -3.79 -6.98
CA THR A 321 -56.87 -4.24 -7.99
C THR A 321 -56.22 -5.00 -9.13
N GLY A 322 -56.71 -6.19 -9.45
CA GLY A 322 -56.20 -7.04 -10.54
C GLY A 322 -54.91 -7.77 -10.21
N ARG A 323 -54.39 -7.67 -9.00
CA ARG A 323 -53.19 -8.37 -8.51
C ARG A 323 -53.58 -9.55 -7.59
N ARG A 324 -52.58 -10.38 -7.24
CA ARG A 324 -52.78 -11.59 -6.42
C ARG A 324 -53.40 -11.30 -5.05
N TRP A 325 -53.12 -10.15 -4.46
CA TRP A 325 -53.63 -9.74 -3.15
C TRP A 325 -54.41 -8.43 -3.28
N ALA A 326 -55.67 -8.55 -3.75
CA ALA A 326 -56.65 -7.47 -3.75
C ALA A 326 -57.48 -7.53 -2.46
N THR A 327 -57.82 -6.38 -1.88
CA THR A 327 -58.62 -6.32 -0.64
C THR A 327 -60.11 -6.29 -0.89
N GLY A 328 -60.53 -6.07 -2.16
CA GLY A 328 -61.91 -5.85 -2.54
C GLY A 328 -62.42 -4.43 -2.30
N SER A 329 -61.64 -3.57 -1.63
CA SER A 329 -61.90 -2.15 -1.47
C SER A 329 -61.16 -1.33 -2.53
N SER A 330 -61.91 -0.67 -3.42
CA SER A 330 -61.30 0.14 -4.50
C SER A 330 -60.34 1.25 -3.98
N VAL A 331 -60.66 1.85 -2.83
CA VAL A 331 -59.81 2.90 -2.23
C VAL A 331 -58.54 2.31 -1.62
N VAL A 332 -58.67 1.24 -0.85
CA VAL A 332 -57.53 0.56 -0.23
C VAL A 332 -56.62 0.01 -1.31
N ASP A 333 -57.13 -0.67 -2.32
CA ASP A 333 -56.38 -1.23 -3.42
C ASP A 333 -55.64 -0.16 -4.24
N LYS A 334 -56.19 1.04 -4.41
CA LYS A 334 -55.51 2.17 -5.03
C LYS A 334 -54.32 2.68 -4.18
N ILE A 335 -54.42 2.63 -2.85
CA ILE A 335 -53.35 3.07 -1.94
C ILE A 335 -52.21 2.06 -1.91
N ILE A 336 -52.54 0.76 -1.72
CA ILE A 336 -51.53 -0.32 -1.56
C ILE A 336 -50.99 -0.87 -2.89
N GLY A 337 -51.75 -0.68 -3.99
CA GLY A 337 -51.40 -1.19 -5.31
C GLY A 337 -50.50 -0.25 -6.11
N GLY A 338 -49.92 -0.77 -7.20
CA GLY A 338 -49.11 -0.01 -8.15
C GLY A 338 -47.73 0.38 -7.66
N TRP A 339 -47.26 -0.20 -6.58
CA TRP A 339 -45.92 0.01 -6.08
C TRP A 339 -44.92 -0.92 -6.75
N THR A 340 -43.76 -0.34 -7.10
CA THR A 340 -42.60 -1.09 -7.59
C THR A 340 -41.45 -0.92 -6.60
N LEU A 341 -40.96 -2.04 -6.06
CA LEU A 341 -39.76 -2.12 -5.25
C LEU A 341 -38.55 -2.46 -6.12
N SER A 342 -37.61 -1.55 -6.21
CA SER A 342 -36.37 -1.77 -6.91
C SER A 342 -35.21 -1.71 -5.92
N GLY A 343 -34.10 -2.36 -6.25
CA GLY A 343 -32.95 -2.29 -5.40
C GLY A 343 -31.67 -2.73 -6.10
N ILE A 344 -30.56 -2.28 -5.51
CA ILE A 344 -29.23 -2.73 -5.83
C ILE A 344 -28.59 -3.12 -4.50
N VAL A 345 -28.05 -4.33 -4.41
CA VAL A 345 -27.26 -4.75 -3.26
C VAL A 345 -25.86 -5.16 -3.71
N ARG A 346 -24.87 -4.68 -3.01
CA ARG A 346 -23.50 -5.13 -3.15
C ARG A 346 -23.00 -5.64 -1.80
N TRP A 347 -22.52 -6.87 -1.79
CA TRP A 347 -21.73 -7.42 -0.71
C TRP A 347 -20.41 -7.94 -1.25
N GLN A 348 -19.32 -7.67 -0.54
CA GLN A 348 -18.01 -8.21 -0.90
C GLN A 348 -17.18 -8.48 0.35
N SER A 349 -16.26 -9.43 0.25
CA SER A 349 -15.22 -9.64 1.26
C SER A 349 -14.36 -8.38 1.40
N GLY A 350 -13.74 -8.20 2.56
CA GLY A 350 -12.83 -7.11 2.82
C GLY A 350 -11.63 -7.08 1.87
N ARG A 351 -11.02 -5.92 1.74
CA ARG A 351 -9.78 -5.73 0.99
C ARG A 351 -8.60 -6.34 1.71
N VAL A 352 -7.58 -6.69 0.95
CA VAL A 352 -6.31 -7.19 1.49
C VAL A 352 -5.51 -6.06 2.09
N PHE A 353 -4.96 -6.27 3.28
CA PHE A 353 -3.92 -5.45 3.88
C PHE A 353 -2.77 -6.34 4.37
N ARG A 354 -1.59 -5.75 4.51
CA ARG A 354 -0.39 -6.45 5.00
C ARG A 354 -0.09 -6.00 6.44
N LEU A 355 0.36 -6.92 7.28
CA LEU A 355 0.94 -6.55 8.57
C LEU A 355 2.39 -6.08 8.38
N SER A 356 2.78 -5.03 9.10
CA SER A 356 4.16 -4.52 9.19
C SER A 356 4.57 -4.39 10.64
N SER A 357 5.88 -4.38 10.89
CA SER A 357 6.44 -4.24 12.23
C SER A 357 7.28 -2.99 12.42
N ASP A 358 7.52 -2.22 11.34
CA ASP A 358 8.46 -1.11 11.33
C ASP A 358 9.86 -1.51 11.84
N ARG A 359 10.26 -2.77 11.55
CA ARG A 359 11.58 -3.32 11.82
C ARG A 359 12.32 -3.61 10.53
N PHE A 360 13.62 -3.32 10.54
CA PHE A 360 14.51 -3.39 9.39
C PHE A 360 15.71 -4.26 9.73
N THR A 361 15.45 -5.54 9.98
CA THR A 361 16.46 -6.51 10.44
C THR A 361 17.36 -7.06 9.33
N VAL A 362 17.03 -6.79 8.06
CA VAL A 362 17.81 -7.29 6.91
C VAL A 362 18.34 -6.15 6.05
N ASN A 363 17.45 -5.27 5.61
CA ASN A 363 17.74 -4.13 4.76
C ASN A 363 16.85 -2.93 5.16
N GLN A 364 16.72 -1.93 4.32
CA GLN A 364 15.92 -0.72 4.54
C GLN A 364 14.40 -0.94 4.34
N ASN A 365 13.94 -2.14 4.00
CA ASN A 365 12.53 -2.47 3.86
C ASN A 365 12.00 -3.19 5.11
N ASP A 366 10.70 -3.06 5.37
CA ASP A 366 10.06 -3.73 6.51
C ASP A 366 10.30 -5.24 6.49
N SER A 367 10.71 -5.78 7.61
CA SER A 367 11.10 -7.18 7.75
C SER A 367 9.94 -8.12 8.11
N GLY A 368 8.69 -7.66 8.03
CA GLY A 368 7.51 -8.46 8.35
C GLY A 368 7.30 -8.61 9.85
N VAL A 369 6.58 -9.64 10.26
CA VAL A 369 6.17 -9.90 11.65
C VAL A 369 6.49 -11.33 12.06
N ILE A 370 6.56 -11.60 13.36
CA ILE A 370 6.61 -12.95 13.92
C ILE A 370 5.23 -13.32 14.41
N LEU A 371 4.67 -14.42 13.92
CA LEU A 371 3.41 -14.99 14.39
C LEU A 371 3.68 -16.21 15.27
N ASN A 372 3.31 -16.12 16.54
CA ASN A 372 3.54 -17.16 17.53
C ASN A 372 2.27 -17.95 17.81
N GLY A 373 2.36 -19.27 17.83
CA GLY A 373 1.30 -20.17 18.29
C GLY A 373 0.03 -20.23 17.43
N LEU A 374 -0.06 -19.46 16.36
CA LEU A 374 -1.22 -19.39 15.47
C LEU A 374 -0.79 -19.56 14.00
N THR A 375 -1.74 -19.99 13.17
CA THR A 375 -1.61 -19.90 11.71
C THR A 375 -2.20 -18.57 11.20
N THR A 376 -1.80 -18.15 10.00
CA THR A 376 -2.43 -16.99 9.33
C THR A 376 -3.96 -17.16 9.17
N LYS A 377 -4.41 -18.42 9.01
CA LYS A 377 -5.85 -18.72 8.92
C LYS A 377 -6.57 -18.51 10.26
N ASP A 378 -5.93 -18.84 11.37
CA ASP A 378 -6.49 -18.59 12.69
C ASP A 378 -6.51 -17.10 13.01
N LEU A 379 -5.43 -16.38 12.67
CA LEU A 379 -5.37 -14.93 12.78
C LEU A 379 -6.48 -14.26 11.96
N GLN A 380 -6.76 -14.74 10.75
CA GLN A 380 -7.85 -14.22 9.91
C GLN A 380 -9.23 -14.36 10.61
N LYS A 381 -9.47 -15.45 11.35
CA LYS A 381 -10.73 -15.65 12.09
C LYS A 381 -10.86 -14.72 13.30
N MET A 382 -9.77 -14.14 13.78
CA MET A 382 -9.75 -13.16 14.87
C MET A 382 -10.00 -11.72 14.39
N LEU A 383 -10.28 -11.51 13.11
CA LEU A 383 -10.71 -10.21 12.61
C LEU A 383 -12.22 -10.07 12.82
N THR A 384 -12.60 -9.16 13.73
CA THR A 384 -13.98 -8.91 14.13
C THR A 384 -14.22 -7.41 14.29
N VAL A 385 -15.36 -6.91 13.82
CA VAL A 385 -15.70 -5.49 13.99
C VAL A 385 -16.47 -5.32 15.31
N ARG A 386 -15.98 -4.42 16.17
CA ARG A 386 -16.63 -4.05 17.42
C ARG A 386 -16.45 -2.56 17.72
N PRO A 387 -17.41 -1.89 18.40
CA PRO A 387 -17.28 -0.48 18.79
C PRO A 387 -16.02 -0.24 19.62
N GLY A 388 -15.37 0.89 19.36
CA GLY A 388 -14.24 1.43 20.09
C GLY A 388 -14.56 2.80 20.71
N PRO A 389 -13.63 3.42 21.42
CA PRO A 389 -13.78 4.76 21.95
C PRO A 389 -13.76 5.83 20.84
N ASN A 390 -14.34 7.01 21.11
CA ASN A 390 -14.20 8.20 20.24
C ASN A 390 -14.54 7.96 18.75
N ALA A 391 -15.67 7.31 18.48
CA ALA A 391 -16.13 6.98 17.12
C ALA A 391 -15.16 6.10 16.32
N THR A 392 -14.25 5.38 16.97
CA THR A 392 -13.42 4.35 16.36
C THR A 392 -14.11 2.99 16.37
N VAL A 393 -13.63 2.07 15.56
CA VAL A 393 -13.96 0.64 15.66
C VAL A 393 -12.69 -0.16 15.74
N PHE A 394 -12.73 -1.23 16.52
CA PHE A 394 -11.72 -2.27 16.46
C PHE A 394 -12.09 -3.28 15.37
N PHE A 395 -11.11 -3.68 14.56
CA PHE A 395 -11.29 -4.72 13.53
C PHE A 395 -10.57 -6.03 13.88
N VAL A 396 -10.00 -6.12 15.09
CA VAL A 396 -9.31 -7.31 15.62
C VAL A 396 -9.89 -7.74 16.97
N ASP A 397 -9.73 -9.03 17.30
CA ASP A 397 -10.05 -9.56 18.63
C ASP A 397 -9.21 -8.87 19.71
N PRO A 398 -9.78 -8.59 20.90
CA PRO A 398 -9.05 -8.00 22.04
C PRO A 398 -7.75 -8.73 22.41
N LYS A 399 -7.70 -10.04 22.26
CA LYS A 399 -6.51 -10.86 22.55
C LYS A 399 -5.29 -10.48 21.72
N LEU A 400 -5.52 -9.89 20.54
CA LEU A 400 -4.45 -9.43 19.65
C LEU A 400 -3.89 -8.07 20.05
N ILE A 401 -4.50 -7.38 21.03
CA ILE A 401 -4.10 -6.04 21.47
C ILE A 401 -3.43 -6.15 22.85
N GLY A 402 -2.22 -5.64 22.95
CA GLY A 402 -1.48 -5.53 24.20
C GLY A 402 -1.98 -4.37 25.08
N PRO A 403 -1.52 -4.29 26.32
CA PRO A 403 -1.96 -3.28 27.29
C PRO A 403 -1.57 -1.84 26.89
N ASP A 404 -0.58 -1.69 26.03
CA ASP A 404 -0.09 -0.41 25.49
C ASP A 404 -0.75 0.01 24.18
N GLY A 405 -1.77 -0.74 23.74
CA GLY A 405 -2.50 -0.50 22.49
C GLY A 405 -1.83 -1.04 21.23
N ARG A 406 -0.61 -1.56 21.33
CA ARG A 406 0.08 -2.26 20.24
C ARG A 406 -0.43 -3.69 20.11
N ALA A 407 0.04 -4.40 19.09
CA ALA A 407 -0.23 -5.83 19.03
C ALA A 407 0.37 -6.57 20.22
N ASN A 408 -0.35 -7.59 20.71
CA ASN A 408 0.12 -8.45 21.79
C ASN A 408 1.38 -9.23 21.31
N PRO A 409 2.56 -8.98 21.90
CA PRO A 409 3.82 -9.57 21.45
C PRO A 409 3.89 -11.09 21.68
N GLU A 410 3.05 -11.66 22.51
CA GLU A 410 2.96 -13.12 22.67
C GLU A 410 2.40 -13.80 21.41
N ILE A 411 1.59 -13.05 20.62
CA ILE A 411 0.96 -13.56 19.40
C ILE A 411 1.61 -12.93 18.15
N LEU A 412 1.77 -11.61 18.14
CA LEU A 412 2.30 -10.83 17.02
C LEU A 412 3.49 -10.00 17.50
N ALA A 413 4.69 -10.47 17.26
CA ALA A 413 5.92 -9.81 17.66
C ALA A 413 6.66 -9.20 16.47
N PRO A 414 7.41 -8.11 16.68
CA PRO A 414 8.36 -7.64 15.68
C PRO A 414 9.58 -8.56 15.61
N PRO A 415 10.18 -8.78 14.41
CA PRO A 415 11.43 -9.51 14.30
C PRO A 415 12.57 -8.73 14.96
N THR A 416 13.44 -9.44 15.66
CA THR A 416 14.59 -8.88 16.39
C THR A 416 15.93 -9.55 16.05
N THR A 417 15.90 -10.62 15.26
CA THR A 417 17.11 -11.34 14.86
C THR A 417 17.78 -10.62 13.69
N PRO A 418 19.00 -10.08 13.85
CA PRO A 418 19.71 -9.42 12.75
C PRO A 418 19.92 -10.38 11.56
N GLY A 419 19.72 -9.88 10.36
CA GLY A 419 19.88 -10.66 9.11
C GLY A 419 18.75 -11.62 8.76
N VAL A 420 17.65 -11.65 9.54
CA VAL A 420 16.53 -12.58 9.33
C VAL A 420 15.23 -11.83 9.15
N PHE A 421 14.46 -12.21 8.12
CA PHE A 421 13.08 -11.73 7.95
C PHE A 421 12.11 -12.49 8.85
N GLY A 422 11.06 -11.83 9.27
CA GLY A 422 9.85 -12.45 9.78
C GLY A 422 8.96 -12.96 8.64
N GLN A 423 7.68 -13.06 8.93
CA GLN A 423 6.64 -13.50 7.99
C GLN A 423 5.93 -12.31 7.35
N PHE A 424 5.62 -12.41 6.07
CA PHE A 424 4.81 -11.42 5.36
C PHE A 424 3.36 -11.88 5.34
N ILE A 425 2.58 -11.34 6.27
CA ILE A 425 1.20 -11.78 6.52
C ILE A 425 0.24 -10.82 5.83
N TYR A 426 -0.63 -11.38 4.99
CA TYR A 426 -1.73 -10.70 4.32
C TYR A 426 -3.05 -11.17 4.91
N LEU A 427 -3.91 -10.22 5.27
CA LEU A 427 -5.22 -10.46 5.86
C LEU A 427 -6.29 -9.71 5.08
N TYR A 428 -7.53 -10.17 5.18
CA TYR A 428 -8.69 -9.53 4.57
C TYR A 428 -9.45 -8.75 5.64
N GLY A 429 -9.63 -7.46 5.44
CA GLY A 429 -10.36 -6.59 6.35
C GLY A 429 -11.86 -6.90 6.43
N PRO A 430 -12.64 -6.03 7.10
CA PRO A 430 -14.09 -6.16 7.18
C PRO A 430 -14.75 -6.17 5.81
N SER A 431 -15.88 -6.90 5.69
CA SER A 431 -16.67 -6.94 4.48
C SER A 431 -17.40 -5.61 4.23
N LEU A 432 -17.66 -5.32 2.96
CA LEU A 432 -18.53 -4.22 2.56
C LEU A 432 -19.93 -4.77 2.29
N PHE A 433 -20.96 -4.09 2.83
CA PHE A 433 -22.35 -4.34 2.53
C PHE A 433 -23.06 -3.01 2.23
N LEU A 434 -23.58 -2.87 1.02
CA LEU A 434 -24.22 -1.65 0.54
C LEU A 434 -25.53 -1.99 -0.17
N PRO A 435 -26.67 -1.88 0.53
CA PRO A 435 -28.00 -2.04 -0.04
C PRO A 435 -28.63 -0.68 -0.34
N ASP A 436 -28.95 -0.43 -1.59
CA ASP A 436 -29.73 0.74 -2.04
C ASP A 436 -31.11 0.26 -2.49
N LEU A 437 -32.14 0.88 -1.94
CA LEU A 437 -33.53 0.52 -2.21
C LEU A 437 -34.29 1.71 -2.77
N ALA A 438 -35.20 1.45 -3.67
CA ALA A 438 -36.15 2.45 -4.19
C ALA A 438 -37.57 1.89 -4.23
N LEU A 439 -38.50 2.68 -3.75
CA LEU A 439 -39.93 2.42 -3.84
C LEU A 439 -40.53 3.47 -4.74
N SER A 440 -41.21 3.05 -5.80
CA SER A 440 -41.85 3.94 -6.76
C SER A 440 -43.30 3.60 -6.98
N LYS A 441 -44.09 4.62 -7.29
CA LYS A 441 -45.47 4.47 -7.65
C LYS A 441 -45.87 5.49 -8.70
N GLU A 442 -46.53 5.00 -9.75
CA GLU A 442 -47.22 5.84 -10.74
C GLU A 442 -48.70 5.93 -10.38
N ILE A 443 -49.20 7.15 -10.26
CA ILE A 443 -50.60 7.46 -9.95
C ILE A 443 -51.21 8.18 -11.14
N PRO A 444 -52.08 7.54 -11.95
CA PRO A 444 -52.78 8.25 -13.00
C PRO A 444 -53.85 9.17 -12.39
N LEU A 445 -53.71 10.47 -12.63
CA LEU A 445 -54.68 11.50 -12.18
C LEU A 445 -55.80 11.69 -13.21
N THR A 446 -55.42 11.69 -14.49
CA THR A 446 -56.35 11.68 -15.64
C THR A 446 -55.76 10.78 -16.74
N GLU A 447 -56.48 10.64 -17.88
CA GLU A 447 -55.92 9.90 -19.02
C GLU A 447 -54.63 10.44 -19.57
N ARG A 448 -54.32 11.74 -19.37
CA ARG A 448 -53.13 12.41 -19.88
C ARG A 448 -52.16 12.82 -18.78
N VAL A 449 -52.61 12.92 -17.55
CA VAL A 449 -51.79 13.41 -16.43
C VAL A 449 -51.48 12.28 -15.46
N LYS A 450 -50.19 12.10 -15.21
CA LYS A 450 -49.66 11.10 -14.29
C LYS A 450 -48.79 11.74 -13.24
N PHE A 451 -48.87 11.25 -12.03
CA PHE A 451 -48.02 11.65 -10.91
C PHE A 451 -47.14 10.47 -10.52
N ASP A 452 -45.83 10.69 -10.59
CA ASP A 452 -44.82 9.68 -10.22
C ASP A 452 -44.15 10.08 -8.90
N LEU A 453 -44.17 9.14 -7.96
CA LEU A 453 -43.48 9.24 -6.68
C LEU A 453 -42.33 8.23 -6.65
N TRP A 454 -41.10 8.67 -6.33
CA TRP A 454 -39.99 7.80 -6.04
C TRP A 454 -39.41 8.17 -4.67
N VAL A 455 -39.21 7.17 -3.85
CA VAL A 455 -38.47 7.27 -2.59
C VAL A 455 -37.26 6.34 -2.70
N THR A 456 -36.05 6.90 -2.74
CA THR A 456 -34.80 6.16 -2.83
C THR A 456 -34.05 6.29 -1.52
N ALA A 457 -33.60 5.17 -0.96
CA ALA A 457 -32.76 5.12 0.23
C ALA A 457 -31.41 4.50 -0.15
N LEU A 458 -30.37 5.33 -0.24
CA LEU A 458 -28.99 4.89 -0.38
C LEU A 458 -28.51 4.39 0.99
N ASN A 459 -27.75 3.29 1.01
CA ASN A 459 -27.39 2.57 2.24
C ASN A 459 -28.64 2.39 3.14
N ALA A 460 -29.69 1.79 2.60
CA ALA A 460 -31.02 1.76 3.20
C ALA A 460 -31.06 1.25 4.63
N PHE A 461 -30.16 0.36 5.02
CA PHE A 461 -30.06 -0.19 6.37
C PHE A 461 -29.13 0.61 7.28
N ASN A 462 -28.54 1.72 6.78
CA ASN A 462 -27.57 2.54 7.51
C ASN A 462 -26.42 1.70 8.11
N HIS A 463 -25.95 0.73 7.31
CA HIS A 463 -24.92 -0.20 7.74
C HIS A 463 -23.54 0.40 7.46
N PRO A 464 -22.73 0.71 8.49
CA PRO A 464 -21.36 1.18 8.29
C PRO A 464 -20.48 0.02 7.84
N SER A 465 -19.78 0.18 6.74
CA SER A 465 -18.71 -0.72 6.32
C SER A 465 -17.38 -0.02 6.52
N PHE A 466 -16.42 -0.70 7.15
CA PHE A 466 -15.14 -0.11 7.54
C PHE A 466 -14.03 -0.51 6.60
N GLU A 467 -13.08 0.41 6.39
CA GLU A 467 -11.89 0.17 5.60
C GLU A 467 -10.65 0.08 6.50
N VAL A 468 -9.76 -0.85 6.17
CA VAL A 468 -8.51 -1.09 6.91
C VAL A 468 -7.35 -0.97 5.95
N GLY A 469 -6.39 -0.10 6.26
CA GLY A 469 -5.13 0.03 5.52
C GLY A 469 -5.24 0.65 4.13
N GLY A 470 -6.43 0.94 3.61
CA GLY A 470 -6.62 1.42 2.24
C GLY A 470 -6.26 0.39 1.17
N VAL A 471 -6.08 0.83 -0.08
CA VAL A 471 -5.61 -0.03 -1.17
C VAL A 471 -4.10 -0.23 -1.03
N ALA A 472 -3.64 -1.48 -1.09
CA ALA A 472 -2.23 -1.85 -0.90
C ALA A 472 -1.62 -1.37 0.43
N GLY A 473 -2.44 -1.12 1.44
CA GLY A 473 -2.00 -0.59 2.71
C GLY A 473 -1.39 -1.63 3.64
N SER A 474 -0.69 -1.12 4.64
CA SER A 474 -0.14 -1.92 5.73
C SER A 474 -0.68 -1.45 7.08
N VAL A 475 -0.77 -2.37 8.02
CA VAL A 475 -1.13 -2.12 9.41
C VAL A 475 0.06 -2.47 10.28
N SER A 476 0.62 -1.46 10.95
CA SER A 476 1.76 -1.65 11.84
C SER A 476 1.33 -2.27 13.16
N ILE A 477 1.94 -3.39 13.51
CA ILE A 477 1.75 -4.03 14.83
C ILE A 477 2.37 -3.19 15.97
N MET A 478 3.21 -2.22 15.64
CA MET A 478 3.87 -1.32 16.59
C MET A 478 3.08 -0.03 16.84
N SER A 479 1.96 0.18 16.14
CA SER A 479 1.08 1.32 16.39
C SER A 479 0.36 1.18 17.73
N THR A 480 0.31 2.22 18.54
CA THR A 480 -0.49 2.29 19.79
C THR A 480 -2.00 2.27 19.52
N THR A 481 -2.40 2.39 18.26
CA THR A 481 -3.79 2.25 17.81
C THR A 481 -3.97 1.00 16.95
N PHE A 482 -3.16 -0.05 17.19
CA PHE A 482 -3.27 -1.30 16.46
C PHE A 482 -4.68 -1.87 16.54
N GLY A 483 -5.17 -2.33 15.43
CA GLY A 483 -6.52 -2.92 15.34
C GLY A 483 -7.67 -1.92 15.32
N GLN A 484 -7.40 -0.60 15.27
CA GLN A 484 -8.41 0.45 15.20
C GLN A 484 -8.49 1.06 13.79
N THR A 485 -9.69 1.50 13.42
CA THR A 485 -9.92 2.32 12.23
C THR A 485 -11.08 3.29 12.46
N THR A 486 -11.02 4.44 11.80
CA THR A 486 -12.10 5.42 11.69
C THR A 486 -12.62 5.52 10.26
N ALA A 487 -11.92 4.89 9.32
CA ALA A 487 -12.24 4.99 7.90
C ALA A 487 -13.46 4.12 7.56
N THR A 488 -14.47 4.73 6.94
CA THR A 488 -15.64 4.04 6.41
C THR A 488 -15.59 3.97 4.89
N ALA A 489 -15.93 2.82 4.34
CA ALA A 489 -16.05 2.58 2.91
C ALA A 489 -17.43 2.99 2.37
N THR A 490 -18.39 3.27 3.26
CA THR A 490 -19.76 3.66 2.92
C THR A 490 -20.14 4.94 3.65
N GLY A 491 -20.91 5.80 2.97
CA GLY A 491 -21.55 6.95 3.60
C GLY A 491 -22.72 6.55 4.50
N PRO A 492 -23.26 7.48 5.30
CA PRO A 492 -24.49 7.28 6.04
C PRO A 492 -25.67 7.07 5.09
N ARG A 493 -26.82 6.62 5.63
CA ARG A 493 -28.05 6.51 4.85
C ARG A 493 -28.50 7.88 4.35
N GLU A 494 -28.80 7.95 3.07
CA GLU A 494 -29.37 9.13 2.41
C GLU A 494 -30.72 8.77 1.82
N ILE A 495 -31.76 9.56 2.10
CA ILE A 495 -33.11 9.39 1.56
C ILE A 495 -33.39 10.51 0.59
N GLN A 496 -33.76 10.16 -0.63
CA GLN A 496 -34.13 11.07 -1.70
C GLN A 496 -35.57 10.84 -2.09
N ILE A 497 -36.38 11.90 -2.14
CA ILE A 497 -37.77 11.87 -2.61
C ILE A 497 -37.84 12.67 -3.91
N ARG A 498 -38.35 12.01 -4.94
CA ARG A 498 -38.59 12.64 -6.24
C ARG A 498 -40.07 12.58 -6.58
N LEU A 499 -40.62 13.72 -6.93
CA LEU A 499 -41.96 13.88 -7.42
C LEU A 499 -41.91 14.35 -8.87
N LYS A 500 -42.70 13.75 -9.76
CA LYS A 500 -42.79 14.14 -11.17
C LYS A 500 -44.23 14.17 -11.59
N LEU A 501 -44.66 15.25 -12.20
CA LEU A 501 -45.92 15.37 -12.89
C LEU A 501 -45.63 15.31 -14.41
N SER A 502 -46.31 14.40 -15.08
CA SER A 502 -46.20 14.22 -16.53
C SER A 502 -47.59 14.48 -17.14
N PHE A 503 -47.65 15.27 -18.22
CA PHE A 503 -48.85 15.66 -18.90
C PHE A 503 -48.69 15.66 -20.41
#